data_9a2a375537f5e60817384b67f6fe5cd4
#
_entry.id   9a2a375537f5e60817384b67f6fe5cd4
#
_cell.length_a   1.000
_cell.length_b   1.000
_cell.length_c   1.000
_cell.angle_alpha   90.00
_cell.angle_beta   90.00
_cell.angle_gamma   90.00
#
_symmetry.space_group_name_H-M   'P 1'
#
loop_
_entity.id
_entity.type
_entity.pdbx_description
1 polymer ?
#
loop_
_entity_poly.entity_id
_entity_poly.type
_entity_poly.pdbx_seq_one_letter_code
_entity_poly.pdbx_strand_id
1 'polypeptide(L)'
;MRLLTVLIAALLAFAAPAAAAGRLDATPRTAVVSAYAPEWPALLAATTDQARYTVNGVVFVTGRMEGRPVVLFLSGVSMVNAAMTTQMALDRFAVSRIVFSGVAGGVDPALGVGDVVVADAWGQHLEGAFLREGPQGFVPGPWPPERVAGFGMIAAGPVELPRGDQPPERRFWFPADPALLQVAAWIAPAVPLKRCLAPGRCLSHQPKVVVGGRGVSGPVFVDNKAYREHVAAAFQAKVLDMETAAVAHVAYVNRTPFIAFRSLSDLAGGDEGANQIETFLTLASENSAAVVRAFVGALP
;
A
#
# COMPACT_ATOMS: atom_id res chain seq x y z
N MET A 1 -52.01 52.23 27.86
CA MET A 1 -50.96 51.22 27.99
C MET A 1 -51.23 50.14 26.95
N ARG A 2 -50.47 50.13 25.85
CA ARG A 2 -50.60 49.10 24.78
C ARG A 2 -49.35 48.18 24.90
N LEU A 3 -49.57 46.92 25.20
CA LEU A 3 -48.53 45.88 25.19
C LEU A 3 -48.20 45.55 23.72
N LEU A 4 -46.93 45.75 23.41
CA LEU A 4 -46.32 45.30 22.14
C LEU A 4 -45.82 43.86 22.33
N THR A 5 -46.49 42.89 21.70
CA THR A 5 -46.04 41.48 21.70
C THR A 5 -45.09 41.32 20.54
N VAL A 6 -43.80 41.13 20.83
CA VAL A 6 -42.77 40.82 19.81
C VAL A 6 -42.78 39.31 19.59
N LEU A 7 -43.17 38.84 18.40
CA LEU A 7 -43.05 37.46 17.94
C LEU A 7 -41.61 37.27 17.42
N ILE A 8 -40.80 36.51 18.14
CA ILE A 8 -39.50 36.03 17.65
C ILE A 8 -39.74 34.72 16.88
N ALA A 9 -39.75 34.80 15.55
CA ALA A 9 -39.76 33.62 14.68
C ALA A 9 -38.33 33.00 14.67
N ALA A 10 -38.12 31.91 15.37
CA ALA A 10 -36.89 31.12 15.28
C ALA A 10 -36.85 30.40 13.94
N LEU A 11 -35.99 30.84 13.01
CA LEU A 11 -35.64 30.12 11.81
C LEU A 11 -34.76 28.91 12.23
N LEU A 12 -35.37 27.75 12.36
CA LEU A 12 -34.69 26.48 12.37
C LEU A 12 -34.22 26.20 10.93
N ALA A 13 -32.96 26.54 10.64
CA ALA A 13 -32.28 26.08 9.45
C ALA A 13 -32.05 24.55 9.61
N PHE A 14 -32.93 23.76 9.01
CA PHE A 14 -32.65 22.34 8.80
C PHE A 14 -31.43 22.25 7.86
N ALA A 15 -30.25 22.00 8.41
CA ALA A 15 -29.13 21.54 7.62
C ALA A 15 -29.54 20.20 7.00
N ALA A 16 -29.87 20.19 5.72
CA ALA A 16 -30.10 18.95 4.98
C ALA A 16 -28.82 18.10 5.15
N PRO A 17 -28.92 16.82 5.52
CA PRO A 17 -27.75 15.96 5.55
C PRO A 17 -27.11 16.00 4.16
N ALA A 18 -25.82 16.31 4.10
CA ALA A 18 -25.07 16.25 2.86
C ALA A 18 -25.32 14.86 2.27
N ALA A 19 -26.03 14.78 1.14
CA ALA A 19 -26.31 13.51 0.49
C ALA A 19 -24.95 12.85 0.26
N ALA A 20 -24.75 11.67 0.82
CA ALA A 20 -23.55 10.87 0.57
C ALA A 20 -23.43 10.77 -0.95
N ALA A 21 -22.36 11.34 -1.52
CA ALA A 21 -22.20 11.38 -2.98
C ALA A 21 -22.24 9.93 -3.46
N GLY A 22 -23.26 9.58 -4.25
CA GLY A 22 -23.52 8.21 -4.69
C GLY A 22 -22.32 7.59 -5.42
N ARG A 23 -22.27 6.27 -5.45
CA ARG A 23 -21.25 5.54 -6.22
C ARG A 23 -21.29 5.95 -7.68
N LEU A 24 -20.11 6.13 -8.28
CA LEU A 24 -19.96 6.45 -9.70
C LEU A 24 -20.18 5.21 -10.58
N ASP A 25 -19.92 4.02 -10.02
CA ASP A 25 -20.16 2.73 -10.65
C ASP A 25 -20.58 1.70 -9.59
N ALA A 26 -21.68 1.02 -9.85
CA ALA A 26 -22.25 0.00 -8.96
C ALA A 26 -21.72 -1.42 -9.26
N THR A 27 -20.98 -1.61 -10.35
CA THR A 27 -20.40 -2.91 -10.72
C THR A 27 -19.36 -3.31 -9.68
N PRO A 28 -19.46 -4.52 -9.07
CA PRO A 28 -18.40 -5.02 -8.18
C PRO A 28 -17.08 -5.16 -8.94
N ARG A 29 -16.03 -4.48 -8.46
CA ARG A 29 -14.72 -4.41 -9.13
C ARG A 29 -13.59 -4.76 -8.19
N THR A 30 -12.54 -5.37 -8.74
CA THR A 30 -11.23 -5.40 -8.09
C THR A 30 -10.56 -4.05 -8.28
N ALA A 31 -10.22 -3.37 -7.19
CA ALA A 31 -9.38 -2.18 -7.24
C ALA A 31 -7.93 -2.60 -7.49
N VAL A 32 -7.35 -2.14 -8.60
CA VAL A 32 -5.94 -2.33 -8.92
C VAL A 32 -5.24 -1.00 -8.72
N VAL A 33 -4.42 -0.91 -7.69
CA VAL A 33 -3.80 0.32 -7.23
C VAL A 33 -2.32 0.30 -7.58
N SER A 34 -1.79 1.44 -7.99
CA SER A 34 -0.35 1.72 -8.02
C SER A 34 -0.10 3.08 -7.37
N ALA A 35 1.15 3.38 -6.99
CA ALA A 35 1.45 4.64 -6.33
C ALA A 35 2.13 5.66 -7.26
N TYR A 36 3.02 5.19 -8.10
CA TYR A 36 3.96 5.99 -8.85
C TYR A 36 3.71 5.92 -10.36
N ALA A 37 3.84 7.06 -11.06
CA ALA A 37 3.47 7.16 -12.47
C ALA A 37 4.12 6.12 -13.41
N PRO A 38 5.38 5.71 -13.25
CA PRO A 38 6.00 4.66 -14.07
C PRO A 38 5.37 3.26 -13.93
N GLU A 39 4.62 2.99 -12.88
CA GLU A 39 3.92 1.71 -12.66
C GLU A 39 2.61 1.60 -13.47
N TRP A 40 2.09 2.74 -13.94
CA TRP A 40 0.77 2.88 -14.55
C TRP A 40 0.63 2.30 -15.97
N PRO A 41 1.61 2.51 -16.91
CA PRO A 41 1.42 2.17 -18.32
C PRO A 41 1.13 0.68 -18.56
N ALA A 42 1.83 -0.21 -17.86
CA ALA A 42 1.67 -1.66 -18.04
C ALA A 42 0.28 -2.15 -17.62
N LEU A 43 -0.27 -1.59 -16.54
CA LEU A 43 -1.61 -1.93 -16.04
C LEU A 43 -2.71 -1.34 -16.92
N LEU A 44 -2.55 -0.10 -17.39
CA LEU A 44 -3.49 0.51 -18.33
C LEU A 44 -3.55 -0.24 -19.67
N ALA A 45 -2.39 -0.61 -20.22
CA ALA A 45 -2.32 -1.38 -21.46
C ALA A 45 -2.97 -2.77 -21.34
N ALA A 46 -2.99 -3.34 -20.13
CA ALA A 46 -3.63 -4.62 -19.85
C ALA A 46 -5.15 -4.51 -19.58
N THR A 47 -5.72 -3.31 -19.62
CA THR A 47 -7.13 -3.06 -19.30
C THR A 47 -7.91 -2.67 -20.55
N THR A 48 -8.96 -3.40 -20.85
CA THR A 48 -9.91 -3.13 -21.96
C THR A 48 -11.17 -2.41 -21.46
N ASP A 49 -12.03 -1.96 -22.36
CA ASP A 49 -13.34 -1.33 -22.06
C ASP A 49 -13.22 -0.18 -21.04
N GLN A 50 -12.23 0.67 -21.22
CA GLN A 50 -11.88 1.73 -20.27
C GLN A 50 -12.92 2.86 -20.26
N ALA A 51 -13.38 3.25 -19.06
CA ALA A 51 -14.08 4.50 -18.80
C ALA A 51 -13.34 5.27 -17.68
N ARG A 52 -13.28 6.62 -17.82
CA ARG A 52 -12.52 7.49 -16.91
C ARG A 52 -13.44 8.32 -16.05
N TYR A 53 -13.11 8.42 -14.77
CA TYR A 53 -13.76 9.26 -13.78
C TYR A 53 -12.71 10.12 -13.09
N THR A 54 -13.02 11.36 -12.78
CA THR A 54 -12.13 12.23 -11.99
C THR A 54 -12.84 12.65 -10.71
N VAL A 55 -12.21 12.38 -9.58
CA VAL A 55 -12.72 12.77 -8.25
C VAL A 55 -11.59 13.48 -7.50
N ASN A 56 -11.82 14.72 -7.11
CA ASN A 56 -10.84 15.54 -6.39
C ASN A 56 -9.43 15.54 -7.04
N GLY A 57 -9.37 15.56 -8.39
CA GLY A 57 -8.13 15.54 -9.16
C GLY A 57 -7.52 14.14 -9.37
N VAL A 58 -8.04 13.10 -8.72
CA VAL A 58 -7.60 11.71 -8.93
C VAL A 58 -8.37 11.09 -10.09
N VAL A 59 -7.65 10.45 -11.00
CA VAL A 59 -8.22 9.72 -12.14
C VAL A 59 -8.42 8.26 -11.76
N PHE A 60 -9.66 7.79 -11.87
CA PHE A 60 -10.06 6.39 -11.76
C PHE A 60 -10.42 5.87 -13.15
N VAL A 61 -9.91 4.69 -13.51
CA VAL A 61 -10.19 4.04 -14.79
C VAL A 61 -10.89 2.72 -14.52
N THR A 62 -12.17 2.63 -14.82
CA THR A 62 -12.87 1.33 -14.82
C THR A 62 -12.64 0.60 -16.13
N GLY A 63 -12.65 -0.72 -16.11
CA GLY A 63 -12.47 -1.55 -17.30
C GLY A 63 -12.49 -3.02 -16.98
N ARG A 64 -11.84 -3.82 -17.85
CA ARG A 64 -11.63 -5.24 -17.66
C ARG A 64 -10.14 -5.58 -17.80
N MET A 65 -9.63 -6.35 -16.86
CA MET A 65 -8.29 -6.95 -16.90
C MET A 65 -8.46 -8.46 -16.87
N GLU A 66 -7.89 -9.17 -17.85
CA GLU A 66 -8.09 -10.62 -18.01
C GLU A 66 -9.59 -11.01 -17.94
N GLY A 67 -10.46 -10.20 -18.55
CA GLY A 67 -11.92 -10.38 -18.55
C GLY A 67 -12.64 -10.00 -17.25
N ARG A 68 -11.94 -9.70 -16.16
CA ARG A 68 -12.50 -9.37 -14.84
C ARG A 68 -12.75 -7.86 -14.70
N PRO A 69 -13.87 -7.45 -14.08
CA PRO A 69 -14.11 -6.03 -13.83
C PRO A 69 -13.07 -5.44 -12.86
N VAL A 70 -12.42 -4.34 -13.26
CA VAL A 70 -11.42 -3.65 -12.43
C VAL A 70 -11.72 -2.16 -12.35
N VAL A 71 -11.21 -1.50 -11.30
CA VAL A 71 -11.03 -0.06 -11.23
C VAL A 71 -9.56 0.21 -10.90
N LEU A 72 -8.87 0.93 -11.79
CA LEU A 72 -7.48 1.29 -11.66
C LEU A 72 -7.36 2.74 -11.19
N PHE A 73 -6.37 3.02 -10.32
CA PHE A 73 -6.00 4.37 -9.95
C PHE A 73 -4.56 4.44 -9.42
N LEU A 74 -3.95 5.64 -9.52
CA LEU A 74 -2.73 5.95 -8.81
C LEU A 74 -3.09 6.51 -7.43
N SER A 75 -2.58 5.88 -6.38
CA SER A 75 -2.77 6.37 -5.02
C SER A 75 -2.02 7.69 -4.76
N GLY A 76 -1.00 7.97 -5.56
CA GLY A 76 0.04 8.94 -5.24
C GLY A 76 1.06 8.37 -4.24
N VAL A 77 2.25 8.95 -4.26
CA VAL A 77 3.36 8.52 -3.41
C VAL A 77 3.10 8.91 -1.96
N SER A 78 3.51 8.03 -1.03
CA SER A 78 3.47 8.17 0.41
C SER A 78 2.12 7.89 1.09
N MET A 79 2.19 7.64 2.40
CA MET A 79 1.14 7.07 3.25
C MET A 79 -0.18 7.84 3.21
N VAL A 80 -0.12 9.17 3.30
CA VAL A 80 -1.32 10.04 3.34
C VAL A 80 -2.06 9.99 2.01
N ASN A 81 -1.35 10.11 0.89
CA ASN A 81 -1.93 10.00 -0.44
C ASN A 81 -2.57 8.63 -0.64
N ALA A 82 -1.85 7.57 -0.26
CA ALA A 82 -2.32 6.20 -0.39
C ALA A 82 -3.59 5.93 0.42
N ALA A 83 -3.63 6.38 1.68
CA ALA A 83 -4.82 6.24 2.54
C ALA A 83 -6.02 7.00 1.98
N MET A 84 -5.84 8.29 1.67
CA MET A 84 -6.90 9.18 1.17
C MET A 84 -7.50 8.65 -0.13
N THR A 85 -6.66 8.29 -1.10
CA THR A 85 -7.11 7.86 -2.42
C THR A 85 -7.77 6.48 -2.37
N THR A 86 -7.27 5.56 -1.54
CA THR A 86 -7.88 4.26 -1.33
C THR A 86 -9.27 4.39 -0.70
N GLN A 87 -9.42 5.24 0.33
CA GLN A 87 -10.75 5.49 0.92
C GLN A 87 -11.70 6.10 -0.10
N MET A 88 -11.23 7.06 -0.92
CA MET A 88 -12.02 7.64 -2.00
C MET A 88 -12.50 6.58 -3.01
N ALA A 89 -11.67 5.61 -3.36
CA ALA A 89 -12.06 4.51 -4.23
C ALA A 89 -13.18 3.66 -3.60
N LEU A 90 -13.07 3.32 -2.31
CA LEU A 90 -14.08 2.56 -1.57
C LEU A 90 -15.42 3.31 -1.47
N ASP A 91 -15.38 4.64 -1.32
CA ASP A 91 -16.59 5.47 -1.22
C ASP A 91 -17.29 5.63 -2.57
N ARG A 92 -16.54 5.65 -3.68
CA ARG A 92 -17.05 6.01 -5.00
C ARG A 92 -17.33 4.82 -5.91
N PHE A 93 -16.76 3.65 -5.65
CA PHE A 93 -16.93 2.45 -6.46
C PHE A 93 -17.35 1.26 -5.60
N ALA A 94 -17.96 0.25 -6.20
CA ALA A 94 -18.27 -1.01 -5.54
C ALA A 94 -17.01 -1.90 -5.51
N VAL A 95 -16.04 -1.57 -4.67
CA VAL A 95 -14.78 -2.32 -4.55
C VAL A 95 -15.02 -3.60 -3.76
N SER A 96 -14.74 -4.74 -4.39
CA SER A 96 -14.87 -6.08 -3.77
C SER A 96 -13.56 -6.54 -3.10
N ARG A 97 -12.41 -6.06 -3.58
CA ARG A 97 -11.06 -6.35 -3.06
C ARG A 97 -10.06 -5.33 -3.59
N ILE A 98 -8.93 -5.21 -2.91
CA ILE A 98 -7.84 -4.31 -3.28
C ILE A 98 -6.60 -5.14 -3.63
N VAL A 99 -6.03 -4.89 -4.80
CA VAL A 99 -4.78 -5.47 -5.31
C VAL A 99 -3.81 -4.33 -5.56
N PHE A 100 -2.75 -4.25 -4.77
CA PHE A 100 -1.76 -3.20 -4.90
C PHE A 100 -0.54 -3.69 -5.69
N SER A 101 -0.27 -3.03 -6.81
CA SER A 101 0.87 -3.29 -7.70
C SER A 101 1.89 -2.17 -7.58
N GLY A 102 3.17 -2.49 -7.48
CA GLY A 102 4.18 -1.44 -7.46
C GLY A 102 5.60 -1.94 -7.23
N VAL A 103 6.51 -0.97 -7.10
CA VAL A 103 7.92 -1.23 -6.79
C VAL A 103 8.21 -1.01 -5.32
N ALA A 104 9.35 -1.51 -4.84
CA ALA A 104 9.79 -1.39 -3.45
C ALA A 104 11.30 -1.64 -3.32
N GLY A 105 11.87 -1.26 -2.18
CA GLY A 105 13.24 -1.61 -1.80
C GLY A 105 13.31 -2.98 -1.14
N GLY A 106 14.28 -3.82 -1.54
CA GLY A 106 14.53 -5.13 -0.95
C GLY A 106 15.34 -5.04 0.34
N VAL A 107 14.85 -5.64 1.43
CA VAL A 107 15.59 -5.66 2.70
C VAL A 107 16.09 -7.05 3.10
N ASP A 108 15.40 -8.11 2.68
CA ASP A 108 15.86 -9.49 2.88
C ASP A 108 17.10 -9.77 1.99
N PRO A 109 18.26 -10.17 2.56
CA PRO A 109 19.47 -10.42 1.78
C PRO A 109 19.35 -11.61 0.81
N ALA A 110 18.35 -12.47 0.95
CA ALA A 110 18.09 -13.59 0.05
C ALA A 110 17.34 -13.19 -1.23
N LEU A 111 16.95 -11.92 -1.36
CA LEU A 111 16.20 -11.38 -2.49
C LEU A 111 17.06 -10.40 -3.31
N GLY A 112 16.74 -10.29 -4.58
CA GLY A 112 17.42 -9.40 -5.50
C GLY A 112 16.45 -8.53 -6.30
N VAL A 113 16.99 -7.51 -6.96
CA VAL A 113 16.23 -6.60 -7.84
C VAL A 113 15.45 -7.41 -8.88
N GLY A 114 14.17 -7.05 -9.10
CA GLY A 114 13.27 -7.75 -10.01
C GLY A 114 12.44 -8.87 -9.37
N ASP A 115 12.83 -9.40 -8.20
CA ASP A 115 11.97 -10.32 -7.43
C ASP A 115 10.66 -9.62 -7.05
N VAL A 116 9.56 -10.38 -7.03
CA VAL A 116 8.25 -9.86 -6.62
C VAL A 116 7.86 -10.47 -5.27
N VAL A 117 7.70 -9.62 -4.26
CA VAL A 117 7.29 -10.03 -2.91
C VAL A 117 5.79 -9.84 -2.73
N VAL A 118 5.13 -10.89 -2.20
CA VAL A 118 3.73 -10.89 -1.79
C VAL A 118 3.69 -11.17 -0.30
N ALA A 119 3.80 -10.11 0.51
CA ALA A 119 3.91 -10.23 1.95
C ALA A 119 2.58 -10.60 2.62
N ASP A 120 2.65 -11.40 3.72
CA ASP A 120 1.50 -11.83 4.50
C ASP A 120 0.85 -10.69 5.30
N ALA A 121 1.64 -9.69 5.68
CA ALA A 121 1.19 -8.55 6.45
C ALA A 121 2.10 -7.33 6.24
N TRP A 122 1.53 -6.15 6.46
CA TRP A 122 2.19 -4.87 6.30
C TRP A 122 2.10 -4.04 7.58
N GLY A 123 3.20 -3.40 7.97
CA GLY A 123 3.29 -2.54 9.15
C GLY A 123 3.97 -1.21 8.84
N GLN A 124 3.84 -0.23 9.74
CA GLN A 124 4.41 1.10 9.57
C GLN A 124 5.71 1.20 10.37
N HIS A 125 6.88 1.20 9.70
CA HIS A 125 8.18 1.14 10.39
C HIS A 125 8.63 2.45 11.04
N LEU A 126 7.96 3.57 10.73
CA LEU A 126 8.21 4.89 11.32
C LEU A 126 7.03 5.44 12.13
N GLU A 127 5.93 4.69 12.28
CA GLU A 127 4.87 5.04 13.22
C GLU A 127 5.36 4.76 14.65
N GLY A 128 5.37 5.78 15.50
CA GLY A 128 5.87 5.60 16.86
C GLY A 128 6.41 6.89 17.49
N ALA A 129 7.59 6.82 18.09
CA ALA A 129 8.17 7.92 18.84
C ALA A 129 9.66 8.13 18.55
N PHE A 130 10.10 9.38 18.64
CA PHE A 130 11.50 9.72 18.80
C PHE A 130 11.80 9.78 20.31
N LEU A 131 12.72 8.93 20.73
CA LEU A 131 13.06 8.76 22.15
C LEU A 131 14.04 9.83 22.60
N ARG A 132 13.94 10.20 23.88
CA ARG A 132 14.85 11.15 24.53
C ARG A 132 16.21 10.47 24.78
N GLU A 133 17.30 11.20 24.56
CA GLU A 133 18.61 10.78 25.01
C GLU A 133 18.70 10.77 26.54
N GLY A 134 19.38 9.76 27.08
CA GLY A 134 19.71 9.60 28.49
C GLY A 134 21.18 9.16 28.67
N PRO A 135 21.70 9.09 29.90
CA PRO A 135 23.12 8.79 30.18
C PRO A 135 23.59 7.40 29.65
N GLN A 136 22.66 6.47 29.42
CA GLN A 136 22.93 5.10 28.97
C GLN A 136 22.26 4.78 27.63
N GLY A 137 21.95 5.79 26.80
CA GLY A 137 21.27 5.64 25.53
C GLY A 137 19.84 6.22 25.56
N PHE A 138 18.98 5.73 24.69
CA PHE A 138 17.62 6.27 24.52
C PHE A 138 16.66 5.73 25.60
N VAL A 139 16.00 6.67 26.28
CA VAL A 139 15.06 6.38 27.37
C VAL A 139 13.69 6.04 26.78
N PRO A 140 13.08 4.90 27.19
CA PRO A 140 11.70 4.59 26.81
C PRO A 140 10.76 5.72 27.25
N GLY A 141 9.93 6.23 26.32
CA GLY A 141 8.91 7.24 26.64
C GLY A 141 7.72 6.63 27.40
N PRO A 142 6.67 7.44 27.68
CA PRO A 142 5.48 7.00 28.40
C PRO A 142 4.58 6.02 27.63
N TRP A 143 4.98 5.64 26.42
CA TRP A 143 4.24 4.72 25.56
C TRP A 143 4.40 3.28 26.04
N PRO A 144 3.39 2.43 25.83
CA PRO A 144 3.47 1.02 26.23
C PRO A 144 4.68 0.27 25.68
N PRO A 145 5.17 -0.77 26.40
CA PRO A 145 6.40 -1.48 26.07
C PRO A 145 6.35 -2.36 24.80
N GLU A 146 5.19 -2.51 24.17
CA GLU A 146 5.05 -3.25 22.91
C GLU A 146 5.66 -2.49 21.74
N ARG A 147 6.98 -2.35 21.75
CA ARG A 147 7.74 -1.68 20.71
C ARG A 147 8.55 -2.68 19.93
N VAL A 148 8.60 -2.46 18.64
CA VAL A 148 9.64 -3.06 17.81
C VAL A 148 10.97 -2.42 18.18
N ALA A 149 12.06 -3.18 18.13
CA ALA A 149 13.40 -2.68 18.45
C ALA A 149 13.69 -1.37 17.72
N GLY A 150 14.21 -0.38 18.44
CA GLY A 150 14.48 0.95 17.91
C GLY A 150 15.74 1.02 17.04
N PHE A 151 15.79 2.03 16.18
CA PHE A 151 16.99 2.43 15.44
C PHE A 151 17.42 3.81 15.92
N GLY A 152 18.47 3.88 16.72
CA GLY A 152 18.82 5.12 17.40
C GLY A 152 17.63 5.62 18.23
N MET A 153 17.23 6.88 18.01
CA MET A 153 16.09 7.47 18.70
C MET A 153 14.71 7.01 18.18
N ILE A 154 14.66 6.35 17.03
CA ILE A 154 13.39 5.95 16.38
C ILE A 154 12.89 4.65 17.02
N ALA A 155 11.68 4.65 17.55
CA ALA A 155 11.01 3.47 18.08
C ALA A 155 9.62 3.33 17.45
N ALA A 156 9.44 2.33 16.61
CA ALA A 156 8.15 2.02 16.01
C ALA A 156 7.19 1.38 17.02
N GLY A 157 5.89 1.61 16.84
CA GLY A 157 4.85 1.07 17.68
C GLY A 157 3.54 0.86 16.93
N PRO A 158 2.54 0.21 17.55
CA PRO A 158 1.24 0.00 16.96
C PRO A 158 0.45 1.30 16.84
N VAL A 159 -0.42 1.36 15.84
CA VAL A 159 -1.46 2.40 15.74
C VAL A 159 -2.68 2.02 16.60
N GLU A 160 -3.44 3.02 17.02
CA GLU A 160 -4.72 2.84 17.70
C GLU A 160 -5.87 3.07 16.71
N LEU A 161 -6.70 2.05 16.52
CA LEU A 161 -7.87 2.07 15.66
C LEU A 161 -9.11 2.37 16.47
N PRO A 162 -9.91 3.40 16.13
CA PRO A 162 -11.17 3.69 16.83
C PRO A 162 -12.18 2.56 16.60
N ARG A 163 -12.94 2.22 17.66
CA ARG A 163 -13.95 1.15 17.65
C ARG A 163 -15.30 1.60 18.21
N GLY A 164 -15.71 2.82 17.87
CA GLY A 164 -16.92 3.42 18.45
C GLY A 164 -16.79 3.58 19.96
N ASP A 165 -17.73 3.04 20.74
CA ASP A 165 -17.75 3.12 22.21
C ASP A 165 -16.86 2.07 22.90
N GLN A 166 -16.18 1.20 22.13
CA GLN A 166 -15.25 0.21 22.68
C GLN A 166 -13.84 0.79 22.81
N PRO A 167 -12.97 0.21 23.68
CA PRO A 167 -11.56 0.57 23.70
C PRO A 167 -10.93 0.45 22.31
N PRO A 168 -10.02 1.36 21.94
CA PRO A 168 -9.36 1.31 20.65
C PRO A 168 -8.59 -0.01 20.48
N GLU A 169 -8.56 -0.51 19.26
CA GLU A 169 -7.73 -1.66 18.91
C GLU A 169 -6.31 -1.19 18.61
N ARG A 170 -5.31 -1.80 19.27
CA ARG A 170 -3.91 -1.53 18.99
C ARG A 170 -3.38 -2.56 18.00
N ARG A 171 -2.85 -2.09 16.85
CA ARG A 171 -2.42 -2.97 15.78
C ARG A 171 -1.16 -2.44 15.09
N PHE A 172 -0.18 -3.31 14.91
CA PHE A 172 1.02 -3.02 14.13
C PHE A 172 0.92 -3.62 12.72
N TRP A 173 0.48 -4.86 12.61
CA TRP A 173 0.44 -5.61 11.35
C TRP A 173 -0.98 -5.67 10.78
N PHE A 174 -1.14 -5.23 9.53
CA PHE A 174 -2.36 -5.34 8.74
C PHE A 174 -2.21 -6.53 7.77
N PRO A 175 -2.97 -7.62 7.94
CA PRO A 175 -2.80 -8.83 7.16
C PRO A 175 -3.30 -8.67 5.72
N ALA A 176 -2.62 -9.33 4.79
CA ALA A 176 -3.19 -9.66 3.50
C ALA A 176 -4.30 -10.72 3.68
N ASP A 177 -5.25 -10.76 2.74
CA ASP A 177 -6.34 -11.73 2.80
C ASP A 177 -5.82 -13.15 2.53
N PRO A 178 -6.11 -14.14 3.40
CA PRO A 178 -5.59 -15.50 3.27
C PRO A 178 -6.01 -16.21 1.98
N ALA A 179 -7.23 -15.97 1.48
CA ALA A 179 -7.69 -16.58 0.23
C ALA A 179 -6.97 -15.97 -0.97
N LEU A 180 -6.70 -14.67 -0.95
CA LEU A 180 -5.90 -14.00 -1.98
C LEU A 180 -4.44 -14.47 -1.96
N LEU A 181 -3.86 -14.70 -0.77
CA LEU A 181 -2.50 -15.28 -0.64
C LEU A 181 -2.41 -16.69 -1.23
N GLN A 182 -3.46 -17.53 -1.08
CA GLN A 182 -3.52 -18.85 -1.70
C GLN A 182 -3.51 -18.76 -3.22
N VAL A 183 -4.29 -17.84 -3.80
CA VAL A 183 -4.26 -17.60 -5.25
C VAL A 183 -2.89 -17.14 -5.72
N ALA A 184 -2.27 -16.20 -4.99
CA ALA A 184 -0.93 -15.72 -5.30
C ALA A 184 0.12 -16.86 -5.26
N ALA A 185 0.08 -17.71 -4.23
CA ALA A 185 0.98 -18.85 -4.12
C ALA A 185 0.78 -19.88 -5.25
N TRP A 186 -0.46 -20.07 -5.69
CA TRP A 186 -0.77 -20.99 -6.80
C TRP A 186 -0.22 -20.50 -8.13
N ILE A 187 -0.32 -19.18 -8.42
CA ILE A 187 0.16 -18.63 -9.70
C ILE A 187 1.67 -18.38 -9.72
N ALA A 188 2.29 -18.16 -8.56
CA ALA A 188 3.67 -17.69 -8.43
C ALA A 188 4.69 -18.48 -9.27
N PRO A 189 4.67 -19.84 -9.32
CA PRO A 189 5.66 -20.61 -10.08
C PRO A 189 5.52 -20.47 -11.60
N ALA A 190 4.35 -20.08 -12.10
CA ALA A 190 4.03 -20.06 -13.52
C ALA A 190 4.19 -18.68 -14.18
N VAL A 191 4.36 -17.59 -13.39
CA VAL A 191 4.46 -16.24 -13.96
C VAL A 191 5.87 -15.97 -14.45
N PRO A 192 6.08 -15.76 -15.76
CA PRO A 192 7.38 -15.40 -16.29
C PRO A 192 7.72 -13.96 -15.94
N LEU A 193 8.86 -13.76 -15.26
CA LEU A 193 9.38 -12.43 -14.94
C LEU A 193 10.52 -12.05 -15.88
N LYS A 194 10.55 -10.78 -16.27
CA LYS A 194 11.61 -10.22 -17.08
C LYS A 194 12.91 -10.15 -16.27
N ARG A 195 14.00 -10.60 -16.90
CA ARG A 195 15.37 -10.45 -16.38
C ARG A 195 16.10 -9.27 -17.00
N CYS A 196 15.72 -8.86 -18.21
CA CYS A 196 16.43 -7.86 -18.98
C CYS A 196 15.48 -6.74 -19.44
N LEU A 197 15.97 -5.50 -19.44
CA LEU A 197 15.34 -4.36 -20.10
C LEU A 197 15.70 -4.29 -21.59
N ALA A 198 16.95 -4.60 -21.90
CA ALA A 198 17.55 -4.59 -23.24
C ALA A 198 18.79 -5.51 -23.27
N PRO A 199 19.32 -5.85 -24.43
CA PRO A 199 20.60 -6.54 -24.54
C PRO A 199 21.70 -5.82 -23.73
N GLY A 200 22.40 -6.54 -22.87
CA GLY A 200 23.43 -6.01 -21.99
C GLY A 200 22.92 -5.29 -20.71
N ARG A 201 21.62 -5.07 -20.56
CA ARG A 201 21.00 -4.50 -19.34
C ARG A 201 20.11 -5.54 -18.66
N CYS A 202 20.75 -6.55 -18.10
CA CYS A 202 20.09 -7.68 -17.45
C CYS A 202 20.49 -7.77 -15.98
N LEU A 203 19.58 -8.27 -15.18
CA LEU A 203 19.87 -8.67 -13.80
C LEU A 203 20.84 -9.84 -13.79
N SER A 204 21.63 -9.99 -12.74
CA SER A 204 22.56 -11.09 -12.56
C SER A 204 21.89 -12.44 -12.31
N HIS A 205 20.63 -12.42 -11.84
CA HIS A 205 19.82 -13.60 -11.54
C HIS A 205 18.49 -13.58 -12.30
N GLN A 206 17.78 -14.71 -12.32
CA GLN A 206 16.40 -14.78 -12.81
C GLN A 206 15.46 -14.40 -11.68
N PRO A 207 14.65 -13.33 -11.84
CA PRO A 207 13.66 -12.94 -10.85
C PRO A 207 12.62 -14.03 -10.57
N LYS A 208 12.09 -14.03 -9.34
CA LYS A 208 11.08 -14.97 -8.86
C LYS A 208 9.97 -14.25 -8.10
N VAL A 209 8.81 -14.90 -7.98
CA VAL A 209 7.73 -14.47 -7.08
C VAL A 209 7.92 -15.16 -5.74
N VAL A 210 7.92 -14.38 -4.65
CA VAL A 210 8.07 -14.88 -3.28
C VAL A 210 6.81 -14.52 -2.50
N VAL A 211 6.04 -15.54 -2.12
CA VAL A 211 4.84 -15.37 -1.31
C VAL A 211 5.17 -15.68 0.15
N GLY A 212 4.75 -14.80 1.04
CA GLY A 212 5.01 -14.91 2.48
C GLY A 212 6.06 -13.92 3.00
N GLY A 213 6.09 -13.80 4.31
CA GLY A 213 6.92 -12.85 5.05
C GLY A 213 6.23 -11.51 5.26
N ARG A 214 6.97 -10.52 5.71
CA ARG A 214 6.43 -9.22 6.11
C ARG A 214 6.92 -8.10 5.19
N GLY A 215 6.07 -7.09 5.00
CA GLY A 215 6.43 -5.83 4.38
C GLY A 215 6.24 -4.67 5.35
N VAL A 216 7.01 -3.61 5.19
CA VAL A 216 6.84 -2.40 5.97
C VAL A 216 6.78 -1.17 5.07
N SER A 217 6.05 -0.14 5.52
CA SER A 217 5.96 1.14 4.81
C SER A 217 6.27 2.30 5.74
N GLY A 218 6.77 3.41 5.15
CA GLY A 218 6.98 4.65 5.86
C GLY A 218 7.06 5.84 4.90
N PRO A 219 6.94 7.09 5.37
CA PRO A 219 6.90 8.27 4.52
C PRO A 219 8.30 8.73 4.06
N VAL A 220 9.22 7.78 3.86
CA VAL A 220 10.61 8.05 3.47
C VAL A 220 11.09 7.07 2.41
N PHE A 221 11.88 7.57 1.46
CA PHE A 221 12.68 6.72 0.59
C PHE A 221 13.92 6.26 1.38
N VAL A 222 14.11 4.95 1.48
CA VAL A 222 15.24 4.38 2.24
C VAL A 222 16.33 3.96 1.27
N ASP A 223 17.49 4.61 1.39
CA ASP A 223 18.75 4.27 0.71
C ASP A 223 19.88 4.30 1.74
N ASN A 224 19.77 3.43 2.75
CA ASN A 224 20.70 3.38 3.89
C ASN A 224 20.90 1.96 4.37
N LYS A 225 22.13 1.43 4.20
CA LYS A 225 22.49 0.05 4.53
C LYS A 225 22.19 -0.32 5.99
N ALA A 226 22.60 0.52 6.94
CA ALA A 226 22.41 0.24 8.36
C ALA A 226 20.92 0.19 8.73
N TYR A 227 20.12 1.10 8.15
CA TYR A 227 18.67 1.11 8.36
C TYR A 227 17.98 -0.09 7.68
N ARG A 228 18.39 -0.45 6.47
CA ARG A 228 17.96 -1.68 5.80
C ARG A 228 18.16 -2.94 6.64
N GLU A 229 19.38 -3.10 7.17
CA GLU A 229 19.73 -4.23 8.04
C GLU A 229 18.88 -4.24 9.33
N HIS A 230 18.66 -3.06 9.92
CA HIS A 230 17.75 -2.92 11.05
C HIS A 230 16.32 -3.34 10.70
N VAL A 231 15.77 -2.86 9.57
CA VAL A 231 14.41 -3.19 9.13
C VAL A 231 14.27 -4.71 8.92
N ALA A 232 15.23 -5.33 8.26
CA ALA A 232 15.25 -6.78 8.08
C ALA A 232 15.22 -7.54 9.41
N ALA A 233 16.06 -7.13 10.37
CA ALA A 233 16.19 -7.81 11.67
C ALA A 233 15.01 -7.53 12.61
N ALA A 234 14.64 -6.24 12.81
CA ALA A 234 13.67 -5.84 13.81
C ALA A 234 12.22 -6.17 13.41
N PHE A 235 11.89 -6.05 12.12
CA PHE A 235 10.54 -6.33 11.61
C PHE A 235 10.44 -7.70 10.93
N GLN A 236 11.56 -8.39 10.72
CA GLN A 236 11.62 -9.61 9.89
C GLN A 236 11.03 -9.35 8.50
N ALA A 237 11.24 -8.13 7.99
CA ALA A 237 10.71 -7.70 6.73
C ALA A 237 11.54 -8.22 5.56
N LYS A 238 10.87 -8.46 4.43
CA LYS A 238 11.48 -8.79 3.13
C LYS A 238 11.59 -7.56 2.23
N VAL A 239 10.68 -6.62 2.42
CA VAL A 239 10.44 -5.50 1.51
C VAL A 239 9.98 -4.28 2.30
N LEU A 240 10.38 -3.10 1.83
CA LEU A 240 9.90 -1.83 2.33
C LEU A 240 9.46 -0.90 1.17
N ASP A 241 8.44 -0.11 1.44
CA ASP A 241 7.92 0.88 0.50
C ASP A 241 7.39 2.14 1.23
N MET A 242 6.63 2.96 0.51
CA MET A 242 6.10 4.20 1.06
C MET A 242 4.56 4.24 1.18
N GLU A 243 3.82 3.16 0.84
CA GLU A 243 2.35 3.22 0.72
C GLU A 243 1.60 2.01 1.28
N THR A 244 2.13 0.79 1.09
CA THR A 244 1.33 -0.43 1.20
C THR A 244 0.69 -0.60 2.57
N ALA A 245 1.39 -0.28 3.66
CA ALA A 245 0.83 -0.36 5.01
C ALA A 245 -0.37 0.58 5.20
N ALA A 246 -0.38 1.75 4.54
CA ALA A 246 -1.52 2.67 4.61
C ALA A 246 -2.73 2.12 3.85
N VAL A 247 -2.53 1.53 2.67
CA VAL A 247 -3.60 0.85 1.92
C VAL A 247 -4.14 -0.35 2.69
N ALA A 248 -3.26 -1.18 3.27
CA ALA A 248 -3.62 -2.31 4.10
C ALA A 248 -4.43 -1.89 5.35
N HIS A 249 -4.05 -0.78 5.98
CA HIS A 249 -4.75 -0.19 7.12
C HIS A 249 -6.16 0.25 6.71
N VAL A 250 -6.32 1.00 5.62
CA VAL A 250 -7.63 1.42 5.10
C VAL A 250 -8.48 0.20 4.74
N ALA A 251 -7.91 -0.79 4.06
CA ALA A 251 -8.60 -2.04 3.72
C ALA A 251 -9.09 -2.79 4.96
N TYR A 252 -8.26 -2.89 6.00
CA TYR A 252 -8.60 -3.54 7.27
C TYR A 252 -9.79 -2.87 7.96
N VAL A 253 -9.75 -1.54 8.11
CA VAL A 253 -10.84 -0.77 8.76
C VAL A 253 -12.15 -0.91 7.97
N ASN A 254 -12.08 -0.93 6.65
CA ASN A 254 -13.22 -1.11 5.76
C ASN A 254 -13.63 -2.58 5.54
N ARG A 255 -12.94 -3.55 6.17
CA ARG A 255 -13.18 -5.00 6.00
C ARG A 255 -13.16 -5.44 4.54
N THR A 256 -12.29 -4.82 3.74
CA THR A 256 -12.11 -5.12 2.32
C THR A 256 -10.90 -6.05 2.15
N PRO A 257 -11.04 -7.21 1.47
CA PRO A 257 -9.92 -8.08 1.18
C PRO A 257 -8.79 -7.34 0.46
N PHE A 258 -7.54 -7.55 0.90
CA PHE A 258 -6.36 -6.83 0.43
C PHE A 258 -5.20 -7.77 0.15
N ILE A 259 -4.44 -7.47 -0.90
CA ILE A 259 -3.15 -8.09 -1.21
C ILE A 259 -2.25 -7.08 -1.94
N ALA A 260 -0.93 -7.20 -1.77
CA ALA A 260 0.04 -6.37 -2.47
C ALA A 260 1.15 -7.21 -3.14
N PHE A 261 1.56 -6.75 -4.31
CA PHE A 261 2.63 -7.30 -5.15
C PHE A 261 3.69 -6.22 -5.33
N ARG A 262 4.84 -6.39 -4.71
CA ARG A 262 5.93 -5.41 -4.75
C ARG A 262 7.16 -6.00 -5.40
N SER A 263 7.52 -5.49 -6.58
CA SER A 263 8.75 -5.87 -7.27
C SER A 263 9.92 -5.00 -6.80
N LEU A 264 11.05 -5.64 -6.52
CA LEU A 264 12.20 -4.93 -6.01
C LEU A 264 12.86 -4.12 -7.11
N SER A 265 12.88 -2.78 -6.98
CA SER A 265 13.55 -1.85 -7.88
C SER A 265 14.99 -1.57 -7.49
N ASP A 266 15.29 -1.77 -6.22
CA ASP A 266 16.57 -1.53 -5.55
C ASP A 266 16.67 -2.36 -4.27
N LEU A 267 17.78 -2.24 -3.55
CA LEU A 267 18.01 -2.97 -2.30
C LEU A 267 18.06 -2.05 -1.06
N ALA A 268 17.39 -0.90 -1.11
CA ALA A 268 17.25 0.03 0.03
C ALA A 268 18.60 0.45 0.66
N GLY A 269 19.64 0.64 -0.16
CA GLY A 269 21.01 0.95 0.28
C GLY A 269 21.90 -0.29 0.53
N GLY A 270 21.44 -1.47 0.11
CA GLY A 270 22.23 -2.71 0.13
C GLY A 270 22.99 -2.99 -1.16
N ASP A 271 22.87 -2.13 -2.17
CA ASP A 271 23.58 -2.24 -3.43
C ASP A 271 25.09 -2.01 -3.27
N GLU A 272 25.91 -2.66 -4.12
CA GLU A 272 27.38 -2.50 -4.12
C GLU A 272 27.83 -1.18 -4.78
N GLY A 273 27.01 -0.15 -4.81
CA GLY A 273 27.33 1.13 -5.48
C GLY A 273 26.16 2.08 -5.38
N ALA A 274 25.86 2.76 -6.48
CA ALA A 274 24.69 3.62 -6.55
C ALA A 274 23.40 2.79 -6.51
N ASN A 275 22.35 3.38 -5.92
CA ASN A 275 21.02 2.80 -5.91
C ASN A 275 20.54 2.45 -7.34
N GLN A 276 20.00 1.25 -7.51
CA GLN A 276 19.67 0.71 -8.83
C GLN A 276 18.28 1.11 -9.35
N ILE A 277 17.52 1.88 -8.58
CA ILE A 277 16.12 2.26 -8.93
C ILE A 277 16.04 2.90 -10.33
N GLU A 278 16.92 3.85 -10.65
CA GLU A 278 16.90 4.52 -11.98
C GLU A 278 17.13 3.53 -13.14
N THR A 279 17.90 2.48 -12.88
CA THR A 279 18.22 1.47 -13.90
C THR A 279 17.10 0.46 -14.07
N PHE A 280 16.46 0.00 -12.98
CA PHE A 280 15.54 -1.15 -13.02
C PHE A 280 14.09 -0.84 -12.66
N LEU A 281 13.72 0.42 -12.41
CA LEU A 281 12.35 0.84 -12.11
C LEU A 281 11.33 0.29 -13.12
N THR A 282 11.62 0.46 -14.43
CA THR A 282 10.72 -0.02 -15.49
C THR A 282 10.57 -1.54 -15.47
N LEU A 283 11.67 -2.28 -15.30
CA LEU A 283 11.65 -3.73 -15.24
C LEU A 283 10.85 -4.22 -14.03
N ALA A 284 11.08 -3.62 -12.87
CA ALA A 284 10.37 -3.95 -11.64
C ALA A 284 8.87 -3.64 -11.77
N SER A 285 8.50 -2.48 -12.34
CA SER A 285 7.11 -2.11 -12.59
C SER A 285 6.42 -3.12 -13.53
N GLU A 286 7.09 -3.53 -14.61
CA GLU A 286 6.57 -4.53 -15.55
C GLU A 286 6.43 -5.91 -14.92
N ASN A 287 7.39 -6.34 -14.07
CA ASN A 287 7.32 -7.60 -13.34
C ASN A 287 6.15 -7.60 -12.34
N SER A 288 5.97 -6.52 -11.56
CA SER A 288 4.80 -6.38 -10.69
C SER A 288 3.49 -6.47 -11.47
N ALA A 289 3.37 -5.72 -12.57
CA ALA A 289 2.17 -5.73 -13.42
C ALA A 289 1.89 -7.11 -14.04
N ALA A 290 2.93 -7.86 -14.44
CA ALA A 290 2.78 -9.21 -14.97
C ALA A 290 2.19 -10.17 -13.93
N VAL A 291 2.67 -10.13 -12.69
CA VAL A 291 2.11 -10.94 -11.59
C VAL A 291 0.68 -10.53 -11.27
N VAL A 292 0.40 -9.22 -11.20
CA VAL A 292 -0.96 -8.72 -10.93
C VAL A 292 -1.94 -9.13 -12.01
N ARG A 293 -1.56 -9.08 -13.29
CA ARG A 293 -2.40 -9.56 -14.39
C ARG A 293 -2.73 -11.05 -14.25
N ALA A 294 -1.71 -11.88 -14.05
CA ALA A 294 -1.91 -13.32 -13.85
C ALA A 294 -2.80 -13.59 -12.61
N PHE A 295 -2.60 -12.84 -11.55
CA PHE A 295 -3.39 -12.93 -10.33
C PHE A 295 -4.86 -12.57 -10.58
N VAL A 296 -5.14 -11.43 -11.23
CA VAL A 296 -6.52 -11.00 -11.54
C VAL A 296 -7.22 -12.01 -12.43
N GLY A 297 -6.52 -12.57 -13.41
CA GLY A 297 -7.07 -13.64 -14.27
C GLY A 297 -7.43 -14.91 -13.51
N ALA A 298 -6.68 -15.23 -12.46
CA ALA A 298 -6.88 -16.42 -11.63
C ALA A 298 -7.93 -16.24 -10.50
N LEU A 299 -8.40 -15.02 -10.27
CA LEU A 299 -9.46 -14.76 -9.26
C LEU A 299 -10.76 -15.48 -9.64
N PRO A 300 -11.53 -15.98 -8.65
CA PRO A 300 -12.83 -16.61 -8.87
C PRO A 300 -13.89 -15.65 -9.41
#